data_4276041b8f6a81ff9f20989a1d6c2eec
#
_entry.id   4276041b8f6a81ff9f20989a1d6c2eec
#
_cell.length_a   1.000
_cell.length_b   1.000
_cell.length_c   1.000
_cell.angle_alpha   90.00
_cell.angle_beta   90.00
_cell.angle_gamma   90.00
#
_symmetry.space_group_name_H-M   'P 1'
#
loop_
_entity.id
_entity.type
_entity.pdbx_description
1 polymer ?
#
loop_
_entity_poly.entity_id
_entity_poly.type
_entity_poly.pdbx_seq_one_letter_code
_entity_poly.pdbx_strand_id
1 'polypeptide(L)'
;LCGGRFAPALAKALHKDRGGTMEKIDYLKQLKHLYGPSAKKVEIVDVPEMNFLMIDGEGDPNTAKAFKDAVESLFSLAYTLKFMVKKGEIGCDYGVLPLQALWWSDDISAFNTGNKDAWKWTAMIMQPEFITSAMVDVAKKEVQRKKKLDSLSLVRFEAFKEGKVAQILHIGPYSEEGPTIEKVHALIKSSGSQRIGKHHEIYLSDVRRAAPEKWKTIVRQPMS
;
A
#
# COMPACT_ATOMS: atom_id res chain seq x y z
N LEU A 1 -1.63 -7.81 -27.50
CA LEU A 1 -2.16 -9.10 -27.04
C LEU A 1 -1.28 -9.64 -25.91
N CYS A 2 -1.44 -9.11 -24.67
CA CYS A 2 -0.90 -9.72 -23.44
C CYS A 2 -1.99 -9.60 -22.39
N GLY A 3 -2.86 -10.63 -22.34
CA GLY A 3 -3.89 -10.77 -21.33
C GLY A 3 -3.26 -11.03 -19.97
N GLY A 4 -3.49 -10.13 -19.02
CA GLY A 4 -3.03 -10.22 -17.63
C GLY A 4 -3.62 -11.45 -16.93
N ARG A 5 -2.75 -12.31 -16.40
CA ARG A 5 -3.10 -13.51 -15.65
C ARG A 5 -3.35 -13.21 -14.17
N PHE A 6 -4.42 -12.49 -13.87
CA PHE A 6 -4.92 -12.38 -12.47
C PHE A 6 -6.32 -12.99 -12.28
N ALA A 7 -6.89 -13.59 -13.33
CA ALA A 7 -8.21 -14.21 -13.32
C ALA A 7 -8.41 -15.48 -12.46
N PRO A 8 -7.40 -16.23 -11.94
CA PRO A 8 -7.67 -17.48 -11.22
C PRO A 8 -8.21 -17.32 -9.80
N ALA A 9 -7.95 -16.19 -9.13
CA ALA A 9 -8.38 -16.02 -7.73
C ALA A 9 -9.89 -15.80 -7.60
N LEU A 10 -10.48 -15.03 -8.51
CA LEU A 10 -11.92 -14.77 -8.53
C LEU A 10 -12.72 -16.02 -8.91
N ALA A 11 -12.23 -16.83 -9.85
CA ALA A 11 -12.90 -18.06 -10.28
C ALA A 11 -12.99 -19.12 -9.16
N LYS A 12 -12.02 -19.14 -8.23
CA LYS A 12 -12.07 -20.01 -7.03
C LYS A 12 -12.98 -19.48 -5.94
N ALA A 13 -13.08 -18.16 -5.76
CA ALA A 13 -13.93 -17.54 -4.75
C ALA A 13 -15.44 -17.63 -5.07
N LEU A 14 -15.80 -17.79 -6.35
CA LEU A 14 -17.20 -17.89 -6.81
C LEU A 14 -17.79 -19.30 -6.66
N HIS A 15 -16.99 -20.33 -6.34
CA HIS A 15 -17.52 -21.67 -6.02
C HIS A 15 -17.95 -21.71 -4.55
N LYS A 16 -19.17 -21.25 -4.33
CA LYS A 16 -19.89 -21.45 -3.08
C LYS A 16 -20.32 -22.92 -2.99
N ASP A 17 -19.49 -23.76 -2.42
CA ASP A 17 -19.91 -25.08 -2.00
C ASP A 17 -21.00 -24.94 -0.93
N ARG A 18 -22.14 -25.55 -1.16
CA ARG A 18 -23.30 -25.49 -0.24
C ARG A 18 -22.93 -26.23 1.05
N GLY A 19 -22.35 -25.50 2.02
CA GLY A 19 -22.00 -26.03 3.34
C GLY A 19 -20.59 -25.71 3.84
N GLY A 20 -19.73 -25.04 3.06
CA GLY A 20 -18.36 -24.71 3.45
C GLY A 20 -18.21 -23.37 4.15
N THR A 21 -17.32 -23.31 5.11
CA THR A 21 -16.82 -22.05 5.69
C THR A 21 -16.24 -21.17 4.57
N MET A 22 -16.64 -19.89 4.50
CA MET A 22 -16.16 -18.93 3.52
C MET A 22 -14.64 -18.79 3.65
N GLU A 23 -13.89 -19.26 2.66
CA GLU A 23 -12.43 -19.16 2.66
C GLU A 23 -12.02 -17.69 2.53
N LYS A 24 -11.13 -17.25 3.43
CA LYS A 24 -10.61 -15.88 3.42
C LYS A 24 -9.43 -15.78 2.44
N ILE A 25 -9.53 -14.90 1.45
CA ILE A 25 -8.42 -14.61 0.55
C ILE A 25 -7.31 -13.90 1.32
N ASP A 26 -6.11 -14.46 1.26
CA ASP A 26 -4.89 -13.88 1.83
C ASP A 26 -4.01 -13.32 0.70
N TYR A 27 -4.22 -12.06 0.37
CA TYR A 27 -3.45 -11.37 -0.67
C TYR A 27 -1.96 -11.25 -0.34
N LEU A 28 -1.58 -11.18 0.94
CA LEU A 28 -0.16 -11.13 1.31
C LEU A 28 0.54 -12.45 0.99
N LYS A 29 -0.18 -13.58 1.09
CA LYS A 29 0.34 -14.89 0.63
C LYS A 29 0.36 -15.01 -0.88
N GLN A 30 -0.72 -14.60 -1.55
CA GLN A 30 -0.82 -14.70 -3.01
C GLN A 30 0.21 -13.83 -3.72
N LEU A 31 0.45 -12.63 -3.18
CA LEU A 31 1.41 -11.64 -3.68
C LEU A 31 2.71 -11.63 -2.87
N LYS A 32 3.13 -12.80 -2.35
CA LYS A 32 4.31 -12.91 -1.48
C LYS A 32 5.57 -12.31 -2.09
N HIS A 33 5.74 -12.41 -3.41
CA HIS A 33 6.88 -11.82 -4.11
C HIS A 33 6.90 -10.28 -4.05
N LEU A 34 5.74 -9.64 -3.77
CA LEU A 34 5.63 -8.18 -3.60
C LEU A 34 5.61 -7.77 -2.13
N TYR A 35 5.04 -8.60 -1.23
CA TYR A 35 4.80 -8.25 0.18
C TYR A 35 5.64 -9.05 1.18
N GLY A 36 6.54 -9.89 0.72
CA GLY A 36 7.37 -10.73 1.59
C GLY A 36 8.85 -10.77 1.19
N PRO A 37 9.50 -9.62 0.89
CA PRO A 37 10.91 -9.60 0.56
C PRO A 37 11.79 -10.03 1.74
N SER A 38 13.02 -10.42 1.43
CA SER A 38 14.04 -10.75 2.42
C SER A 38 14.52 -9.48 3.14
N ALA A 39 14.87 -9.60 4.44
CA ALA A 39 15.59 -8.55 5.15
C ALA A 39 17.12 -8.59 4.91
N LYS A 40 17.61 -9.69 4.29
CA LYS A 40 19.05 -9.92 4.10
C LYS A 40 19.57 -9.48 2.74
N LYS A 41 18.71 -9.47 1.72
CA LYS A 41 19.12 -9.24 0.33
C LYS A 41 18.07 -8.38 -0.37
N VAL A 42 18.53 -7.34 -1.06
CA VAL A 42 17.69 -6.57 -1.99
C VAL A 42 17.34 -7.43 -3.19
N GLU A 43 16.09 -7.38 -3.62
CA GLU A 43 15.61 -8.10 -4.81
C GLU A 43 14.97 -7.12 -5.80
N ILE A 44 15.02 -7.50 -7.08
CA ILE A 44 14.35 -6.76 -8.15
C ILE A 44 13.07 -7.53 -8.50
N VAL A 45 11.94 -6.82 -8.52
CA VAL A 45 10.64 -7.38 -8.88
C VAL A 45 9.92 -6.44 -9.86
N ASP A 46 9.00 -6.99 -10.64
CA ASP A 46 8.09 -6.20 -11.48
C ASP A 46 6.72 -6.12 -10.78
N VAL A 47 6.33 -4.91 -10.42
CA VAL A 47 5.06 -4.63 -9.74
C VAL A 47 4.02 -4.33 -10.80
N PRO A 48 3.01 -5.19 -10.97
CA PRO A 48 1.97 -4.98 -11.97
C PRO A 48 1.08 -3.78 -11.60
N GLU A 49 0.23 -3.41 -12.53
CA GLU A 49 -0.84 -2.46 -12.26
C GLU A 49 -1.83 -3.06 -11.25
N MET A 50 -2.12 -2.32 -10.19
CA MET A 50 -3.07 -2.68 -9.14
C MET A 50 -3.94 -1.47 -8.79
N ASN A 51 -5.13 -1.71 -8.23
CA ASN A 51 -6.04 -0.66 -7.81
C ASN A 51 -5.75 -0.21 -6.38
N PHE A 52 -5.85 1.08 -6.13
CA PHE A 52 -5.61 1.67 -4.81
C PHE A 52 -6.65 2.70 -4.43
N LEU A 53 -6.96 2.77 -3.14
CA LEU A 53 -7.49 3.99 -2.52
C LEU A 53 -6.29 4.87 -2.19
N MET A 54 -6.32 6.14 -2.59
CA MET A 54 -5.18 7.07 -2.46
C MET A 54 -5.62 8.43 -1.94
N ILE A 55 -4.75 9.06 -1.14
CA ILE A 55 -4.85 10.48 -0.74
C ILE A 55 -3.47 11.10 -0.83
N ASP A 56 -3.37 12.26 -1.49
CA ASP A 56 -2.15 13.07 -1.50
C ASP A 56 -2.14 14.09 -0.36
N GLY A 57 -0.96 14.43 0.09
CA GLY A 57 -0.75 15.49 1.06
C GLY A 57 0.72 15.87 1.18
N GLU A 58 0.99 16.75 2.15
CA GLU A 58 2.32 17.26 2.44
C GLU A 58 2.54 17.44 3.94
N GLY A 59 3.79 17.59 4.36
CA GLY A 59 4.21 17.78 5.74
C GLY A 59 4.73 16.52 6.42
N ASP A 60 5.28 16.69 7.63
CA ASP A 60 5.85 15.61 8.45
C ASP A 60 4.75 14.60 8.85
N PRO A 61 4.84 13.32 8.46
CA PRO A 61 3.85 12.30 8.79
C PRO A 61 3.69 12.05 10.31
N ASN A 62 4.69 12.43 11.11
CA ASN A 62 4.64 12.24 12.56
C ASN A 62 3.81 13.32 13.27
N THR A 63 3.71 14.50 12.70
CA THR A 63 3.07 15.69 13.30
C THR A 63 1.90 16.22 12.49
N ALA A 64 1.92 16.08 11.17
CA ALA A 64 0.88 16.60 10.30
C ALA A 64 -0.48 15.91 10.53
N LYS A 65 -1.47 16.69 10.95
CA LYS A 65 -2.85 16.20 11.08
C LYS A 65 -3.38 15.60 9.78
N ALA A 66 -2.99 16.18 8.63
CA ALA A 66 -3.41 15.73 7.31
C ALA A 66 -3.06 14.26 7.04
N PHE A 67 -1.85 13.79 7.41
CA PHE A 67 -1.45 12.40 7.23
C PHE A 67 -2.29 11.45 8.10
N LYS A 68 -2.50 11.81 9.35
CA LYS A 68 -3.33 11.03 10.29
C LYS A 68 -4.78 10.91 9.80
N ASP A 69 -5.36 12.02 9.35
CA ASP A 69 -6.74 12.05 8.82
C ASP A 69 -6.85 11.22 7.54
N ALA A 70 -5.84 11.30 6.65
CA ALA A 70 -5.78 10.49 5.44
C ALA A 70 -5.76 8.99 5.77
N VAL A 71 -4.92 8.56 6.70
CA VAL A 71 -4.82 7.17 7.15
C VAL A 71 -6.15 6.68 7.74
N GLU A 72 -6.82 7.50 8.56
CA GLU A 72 -8.12 7.15 9.14
C GLU A 72 -9.20 6.99 8.04
N SER A 73 -9.24 7.90 7.07
CA SER A 73 -10.17 7.85 5.94
C SER A 73 -9.95 6.61 5.08
N LEU A 74 -8.68 6.32 4.73
CA LEU A 74 -8.32 5.15 3.91
C LEU A 74 -8.73 3.84 4.59
N PHE A 75 -8.39 3.65 5.87
CA PHE A 75 -8.78 2.43 6.59
C PHE A 75 -10.29 2.34 6.79
N SER A 76 -10.98 3.44 7.12
CA SER A 76 -12.44 3.43 7.28
C SER A 76 -13.13 3.00 5.99
N LEU A 77 -12.65 3.48 4.84
CA LEU A 77 -13.18 3.12 3.54
C LEU A 77 -12.84 1.67 3.15
N ALA A 78 -11.56 1.26 3.32
CA ALA A 78 -11.12 -0.09 2.99
C ALA A 78 -11.85 -1.18 3.82
N TYR A 79 -12.08 -0.94 5.12
CA TYR A 79 -12.88 -1.84 5.94
C TYR A 79 -14.34 -1.85 5.55
N THR A 80 -14.92 -0.72 5.18
CA THR A 80 -16.31 -0.65 4.68
C THR A 80 -16.47 -1.47 3.41
N LEU A 81 -15.57 -1.31 2.44
CA LEU A 81 -15.53 -2.10 1.21
C LEU A 81 -15.41 -3.60 1.51
N LYS A 82 -14.47 -3.98 2.38
CA LYS A 82 -14.32 -5.38 2.80
C LYS A 82 -15.63 -5.97 3.30
N PHE A 83 -16.32 -5.28 4.19
CA PHE A 83 -17.57 -5.79 4.76
C PHE A 83 -18.73 -5.76 3.77
N MET A 84 -18.78 -4.79 2.85
CA MET A 84 -19.74 -4.78 1.76
C MET A 84 -19.55 -5.99 0.84
N VAL A 85 -18.33 -6.31 0.46
CA VAL A 85 -18.00 -7.50 -0.36
C VAL A 85 -18.36 -8.78 0.38
N LYS A 86 -17.98 -8.89 1.65
CA LYS A 86 -18.23 -10.09 2.47
C LYS A 86 -19.72 -10.39 2.64
N LYS A 87 -20.55 -9.34 2.78
CA LYS A 87 -22.01 -9.48 3.04
C LYS A 87 -22.85 -9.37 1.77
N GLY A 88 -22.27 -8.88 0.66
CA GLY A 88 -22.96 -8.66 -0.60
C GLY A 88 -22.92 -9.88 -1.52
N GLU A 89 -23.29 -9.66 -2.77
CA GLU A 89 -23.41 -10.70 -3.80
C GLU A 89 -22.08 -11.41 -4.10
N ILE A 90 -20.94 -10.68 -4.03
CA ILE A 90 -19.61 -11.26 -4.24
C ILE A 90 -19.34 -12.36 -3.20
N GLY A 91 -19.78 -12.15 -1.94
CA GLY A 91 -19.72 -13.15 -0.89
C GLY A 91 -18.30 -13.66 -0.58
N CYS A 92 -17.28 -12.81 -0.69
CA CYS A 92 -15.88 -13.14 -0.51
C CYS A 92 -15.31 -12.40 0.72
N ASP A 93 -14.54 -13.10 1.57
CA ASP A 93 -13.79 -12.45 2.64
C ASP A 93 -12.33 -12.26 2.24
N TYR A 94 -11.71 -11.14 2.61
CA TYR A 94 -10.30 -10.86 2.41
C TYR A 94 -9.73 -10.00 3.55
N GLY A 95 -8.42 -10.02 3.73
CA GLY A 95 -7.74 -9.11 4.65
C GLY A 95 -7.60 -7.72 4.01
N VAL A 96 -7.91 -6.65 4.77
CA VAL A 96 -7.51 -5.30 4.35
C VAL A 96 -5.99 -5.27 4.27
N LEU A 97 -5.47 -4.77 3.15
CA LEU A 97 -4.04 -4.74 2.90
C LEU A 97 -3.33 -3.64 3.71
N PRO A 98 -2.01 -3.75 3.86
CA PRO A 98 -1.22 -2.76 4.58
C PRO A 98 -1.37 -1.35 4.01
N LEU A 99 -1.22 -0.36 4.89
CA LEU A 99 -0.97 1.02 4.47
C LEU A 99 0.35 1.06 3.70
N GLN A 100 0.39 1.88 2.66
CA GLN A 100 1.57 2.17 1.86
C GLN A 100 1.67 3.68 1.71
N ALA A 101 2.86 4.19 1.48
CA ALA A 101 3.06 5.59 1.16
C ALA A 101 4.15 5.79 0.12
N LEU A 102 3.87 6.64 -0.84
CA LEU A 102 4.86 7.18 -1.76
C LEU A 102 5.36 8.50 -1.18
N TRP A 103 6.68 8.69 -1.17
CA TRP A 103 7.34 9.85 -0.59
C TRP A 103 8.16 10.57 -1.64
N TRP A 104 8.07 11.89 -1.70
CA TRP A 104 8.93 12.74 -2.52
C TRP A 104 9.01 14.16 -1.97
N SER A 105 9.92 14.93 -2.52
CA SER A 105 10.00 16.37 -2.33
C SER A 105 10.39 17.01 -3.66
N ASP A 106 9.93 18.22 -3.92
CA ASP A 106 10.36 18.99 -5.10
C ASP A 106 11.83 19.41 -4.95
N ASP A 107 12.28 19.58 -3.70
CA ASP A 107 13.70 19.79 -3.36
C ASP A 107 14.30 18.50 -2.76
N ILE A 108 15.16 17.84 -3.54
CA ILE A 108 15.85 16.63 -3.10
C ILE A 108 16.70 16.88 -1.84
N SER A 109 17.16 18.12 -1.60
CA SER A 109 17.92 18.46 -0.39
C SER A 109 17.09 18.31 0.89
N ALA A 110 15.76 18.40 0.82
CA ALA A 110 14.86 18.23 1.96
C ALA A 110 14.97 16.83 2.59
N PHE A 111 15.26 15.78 1.79
CA PHE A 111 15.54 14.45 2.32
C PHE A 111 16.88 14.38 3.06
N ASN A 112 17.90 15.06 2.53
CA ASN A 112 19.24 15.07 3.13
C ASN A 112 19.31 15.90 4.41
N THR A 113 18.50 16.95 4.51
CA THR A 113 18.45 17.85 5.68
C THR A 113 17.46 17.38 6.74
N GLY A 114 16.67 16.34 6.46
CA GLY A 114 15.62 15.88 7.36
C GLY A 114 14.45 16.85 7.52
N ASN A 115 14.30 17.82 6.61
CA ASN A 115 13.18 18.77 6.61
C ASN A 115 11.89 18.07 6.14
N LYS A 116 11.24 17.38 7.06
CA LYS A 116 10.02 16.61 6.77
C LYS A 116 8.80 17.48 6.46
N ASP A 117 8.81 18.76 6.83
CA ASP A 117 7.70 19.68 6.51
C ASP A 117 7.59 19.93 5.00
N ALA A 118 8.70 19.77 4.25
CA ALA A 118 8.72 19.88 2.79
C ALA A 118 8.42 18.55 2.08
N TRP A 119 8.11 17.48 2.82
CA TRP A 119 7.81 16.20 2.22
C TRP A 119 6.39 16.19 1.68
N LYS A 120 6.26 15.64 0.47
CA LYS A 120 4.99 15.30 -0.14
C LYS A 120 4.78 13.80 -0.08
N TRP A 121 3.53 13.38 0.04
CA TRP A 121 3.20 11.98 0.14
C TRP A 121 1.91 11.62 -0.57
N THR A 122 1.81 10.37 -0.99
CA THR A 122 0.56 9.70 -1.34
C THR A 122 0.37 8.53 -0.39
N ALA A 123 -0.55 8.65 0.57
CA ALA A 123 -0.95 7.51 1.38
C ALA A 123 -1.93 6.64 0.59
N MET A 124 -1.76 5.30 0.61
CA MET A 124 -2.58 4.42 -0.20
C MET A 124 -2.78 3.03 0.41
N ILE A 125 -3.89 2.38 0.04
CA ILE A 125 -4.20 0.99 0.40
C ILE A 125 -4.66 0.26 -0.86
N MET A 126 -3.96 -0.82 -1.23
CA MET A 126 -4.31 -1.66 -2.37
C MET A 126 -5.69 -2.30 -2.16
N GLN A 127 -6.45 -2.35 -3.23
CA GLN A 127 -7.76 -2.97 -3.28
C GLN A 127 -7.76 -4.15 -4.24
N PRO A 128 -8.51 -5.24 -3.92
CA PRO A 128 -8.71 -6.35 -4.85
C PRO A 128 -9.30 -5.90 -6.18
N GLU A 129 -8.99 -6.65 -7.24
CA GLU A 129 -9.41 -6.36 -8.62
C GLU A 129 -10.93 -6.31 -8.82
N PHE A 130 -11.71 -6.96 -7.97
CA PHE A 130 -13.17 -6.94 -8.03
C PHE A 130 -13.81 -5.68 -7.40
N ILE A 131 -13.03 -4.83 -6.73
CA ILE A 131 -13.52 -3.54 -6.24
C ILE A 131 -13.66 -2.58 -7.42
N THR A 132 -14.83 -1.96 -7.52
CA THR A 132 -15.16 -1.00 -8.59
C THR A 132 -15.34 0.41 -8.04
N SER A 133 -15.22 1.43 -8.91
CA SER A 133 -15.49 2.82 -8.54
C SER A 133 -16.90 3.00 -7.96
N ALA A 134 -17.91 2.33 -8.52
CA ALA A 134 -19.27 2.39 -8.00
C ALA A 134 -19.36 1.85 -6.56
N MET A 135 -18.64 0.78 -6.24
CA MET A 135 -18.57 0.26 -4.87
C MET A 135 -17.88 1.25 -3.92
N VAL A 136 -16.83 1.92 -4.38
CA VAL A 136 -16.13 2.96 -3.62
C VAL A 136 -17.05 4.14 -3.33
N ASP A 137 -17.86 4.58 -4.29
CA ASP A 137 -18.81 5.67 -4.09
C ASP A 137 -19.90 5.32 -3.07
N VAL A 138 -20.42 4.10 -3.11
CA VAL A 138 -21.37 3.60 -2.11
C VAL A 138 -20.72 3.54 -0.73
N ALA A 139 -19.52 3.01 -0.64
CA ALA A 139 -18.77 2.91 0.61
C ALA A 139 -18.43 4.30 1.20
N LYS A 140 -18.06 5.30 0.37
CA LYS A 140 -17.87 6.69 0.81
C LYS A 140 -19.11 7.26 1.49
N LYS A 141 -20.29 7.09 0.88
CA LYS A 141 -21.56 7.54 1.46
C LYS A 141 -21.85 6.85 2.81
N GLU A 142 -21.57 5.56 2.90
CA GLU A 142 -21.75 4.81 4.15
C GLU A 142 -20.80 5.26 5.26
N VAL A 143 -19.52 5.51 4.94
CA VAL A 143 -18.54 6.06 5.89
C VAL A 143 -18.96 7.45 6.33
N GLN A 144 -19.34 8.34 5.39
CA GLN A 144 -19.76 9.71 5.69
C GLN A 144 -20.98 9.77 6.62
N ARG A 145 -21.91 8.82 6.48
CA ARG A 145 -23.07 8.71 7.36
C ARG A 145 -22.68 8.37 8.80
N LYS A 146 -21.60 7.58 9.00
CA LYS A 146 -21.19 7.08 10.31
C LYS A 146 -20.14 7.95 10.98
N LYS A 147 -19.28 8.59 10.20
CA LYS A 147 -18.14 9.37 10.66
C LYS A 147 -18.03 10.67 9.88
N LYS A 148 -17.67 11.76 10.59
CA LYS A 148 -17.29 13.01 9.93
C LYS A 148 -15.76 12.97 9.72
N LEU A 149 -15.32 12.59 8.53
CA LEU A 149 -13.91 12.53 8.14
C LEU A 149 -13.69 13.52 7.00
N ASP A 150 -13.03 14.65 7.28
CA ASP A 150 -12.84 15.75 6.32
C ASP A 150 -12.03 15.29 5.09
N SER A 151 -11.05 14.42 5.29
CA SER A 151 -10.20 13.88 4.22
C SER A 151 -10.87 12.79 3.36
N LEU A 152 -12.08 12.34 3.70
CA LEU A 152 -12.78 11.30 2.92
C LEU A 152 -13.11 11.76 1.49
N SER A 153 -13.38 13.07 1.31
CA SER A 153 -13.63 13.66 -0.01
C SER A 153 -12.39 13.66 -0.92
N LEU A 154 -11.20 13.65 -0.32
CA LEU A 154 -9.92 13.63 -1.02
C LEU A 154 -9.53 12.23 -1.52
N VAL A 155 -10.21 11.17 -1.05
CA VAL A 155 -9.91 9.80 -1.48
C VAL A 155 -10.23 9.65 -2.96
N ARG A 156 -9.24 9.25 -3.75
CA ARG A 156 -9.42 8.78 -5.13
C ARG A 156 -9.22 7.27 -5.21
N PHE A 157 -9.81 6.65 -6.20
CA PHE A 157 -9.66 5.22 -6.51
C PHE A 157 -9.06 5.11 -7.89
N GLU A 158 -7.83 4.65 -7.99
CA GLU A 158 -7.05 4.68 -9.22
C GLU A 158 -6.22 3.41 -9.38
N ALA A 159 -5.98 3.04 -10.64
CA ALA A 159 -4.98 2.05 -11.00
C ALA A 159 -3.58 2.70 -10.96
N PHE A 160 -2.62 2.01 -10.35
CA PHE A 160 -1.23 2.44 -10.30
C PHE A 160 -0.31 1.29 -10.68
N LYS A 161 0.56 1.54 -11.67
CA LYS A 161 1.60 0.63 -12.11
C LYS A 161 2.95 1.16 -11.69
N GLU A 162 3.61 0.49 -10.76
CA GLU A 162 4.94 0.88 -10.31
C GLU A 162 6.05 0.36 -11.24
N GLY A 163 5.84 -0.83 -11.84
CA GLY A 163 6.78 -1.44 -12.76
C GLY A 163 7.98 -2.06 -12.06
N LYS A 164 9.16 -1.97 -12.68
CA LYS A 164 10.39 -2.56 -12.15
C LYS A 164 10.90 -1.78 -10.94
N VAL A 165 11.07 -2.48 -9.83
CA VAL A 165 11.52 -1.90 -8.56
C VAL A 165 12.59 -2.75 -7.90
N ALA A 166 13.46 -2.13 -7.10
CA ALA A 166 14.29 -2.81 -6.12
C ALA A 166 13.62 -2.70 -4.74
N GLN A 167 13.55 -3.81 -3.98
CA GLN A 167 12.91 -3.84 -2.67
C GLN A 167 13.67 -4.70 -1.66
N ILE A 168 13.47 -4.38 -0.37
CA ILE A 168 14.01 -5.12 0.77
C ILE A 168 13.08 -4.94 1.98
N LEU A 169 13.08 -5.89 2.92
CA LEU A 169 12.42 -5.72 4.20
C LEU A 169 13.36 -5.01 5.19
N HIS A 170 12.94 -3.86 5.71
CA HIS A 170 13.52 -3.23 6.90
C HIS A 170 12.85 -3.79 8.15
N ILE A 171 13.66 -4.06 9.19
CA ILE A 171 13.18 -4.42 10.53
C ILE A 171 13.81 -3.45 11.51
N GLY A 172 12.99 -2.65 12.18
CA GLY A 172 13.42 -1.59 13.09
C GLY A 172 12.56 -0.33 12.97
N PRO A 173 12.88 0.70 13.75
CA PRO A 173 12.17 1.99 13.68
C PRO A 173 12.49 2.73 12.38
N TYR A 174 11.55 3.54 11.92
CA TYR A 174 11.69 4.34 10.68
C TYR A 174 12.93 5.25 10.67
N SER A 175 13.36 5.72 11.85
CA SER A 175 14.58 6.52 11.98
C SER A 175 15.86 5.78 11.60
N GLU A 176 15.83 4.45 11.52
CA GLU A 176 16.96 3.59 11.19
C GLU A 176 16.89 3.02 9.76
N GLU A 177 15.95 3.47 8.93
CA GLU A 177 15.79 2.98 7.56
C GLU A 177 16.89 3.43 6.60
N GLY A 178 17.61 4.51 6.90
CA GLY A 178 18.65 5.07 6.05
C GLY A 178 19.62 4.04 5.45
N PRO A 179 20.30 3.21 6.27
CA PRO A 179 21.20 2.18 5.75
C PRO A 179 20.51 1.12 4.89
N THR A 180 19.21 0.86 5.13
CA THR A 180 18.41 -0.07 4.32
C THR A 180 18.08 0.53 2.96
N ILE A 181 17.70 1.81 2.92
CA ILE A 181 17.47 2.59 1.70
C ILE A 181 18.73 2.64 0.84
N GLU A 182 19.90 2.88 1.45
CA GLU A 182 21.18 2.89 0.75
C GLU A 182 21.51 1.56 0.07
N LYS A 183 21.18 0.41 0.68
CA LYS A 183 21.35 -0.91 0.03
C LYS A 183 20.52 -1.01 -1.24
N VAL A 184 19.29 -0.53 -1.22
CA VAL A 184 18.40 -0.51 -2.41
C VAL A 184 19.02 0.37 -3.51
N HIS A 185 19.47 1.57 -3.16
CA HIS A 185 20.11 2.50 -4.10
C HIS A 185 21.41 1.94 -4.69
N ALA A 186 22.23 1.27 -3.85
CA ALA A 186 23.46 0.62 -4.28
C ALA A 186 23.21 -0.50 -5.30
N LEU A 187 22.18 -1.34 -5.07
CA LEU A 187 21.81 -2.37 -6.04
C LEU A 187 21.37 -1.76 -7.37
N ILE A 188 20.51 -0.73 -7.36
CA ILE A 188 20.06 -0.07 -8.58
C ILE A 188 21.27 0.46 -9.37
N LYS A 189 22.18 1.17 -8.70
CA LYS A 189 23.40 1.70 -9.33
C LYS A 189 24.28 0.58 -9.88
N SER A 190 24.52 -0.48 -9.13
CA SER A 190 25.39 -1.60 -9.56
C SER A 190 24.80 -2.42 -10.70
N SER A 191 23.47 -2.40 -10.88
CA SER A 191 22.79 -3.03 -12.03
C SER A 191 22.83 -2.20 -13.32
N GLY A 192 23.48 -1.03 -13.31
CA GLY A 192 23.51 -0.09 -14.46
C GLY A 192 22.20 0.67 -14.67
N SER A 193 21.29 0.61 -13.72
CA SER A 193 19.98 1.28 -13.75
C SER A 193 20.01 2.61 -13.01
N GLN A 194 18.95 3.40 -13.19
CA GLN A 194 18.75 4.66 -12.46
C GLN A 194 17.51 4.60 -11.58
N ARG A 195 17.54 5.32 -10.47
CA ARG A 195 16.34 5.54 -9.65
C ARG A 195 15.37 6.41 -10.42
N ILE A 196 14.12 6.01 -10.46
CA ILE A 196 13.03 6.78 -11.05
C ILE A 196 11.86 6.83 -10.06
N GLY A 197 10.84 7.63 -10.36
CA GLY A 197 9.62 7.68 -9.54
C GLY A 197 9.86 8.16 -8.10
N LYS A 198 8.97 7.72 -7.22
CA LYS A 198 8.92 8.11 -5.81
C LYS A 198 9.43 6.98 -4.92
N HIS A 199 10.03 7.33 -3.77
CA HIS A 199 10.33 6.36 -2.72
C HIS A 199 9.03 5.76 -2.19
N HIS A 200 8.99 4.45 -1.99
CA HIS A 200 7.77 3.74 -1.61
C HIS A 200 8.01 2.88 -0.36
N GLU A 201 7.16 3.06 0.64
CA GLU A 201 7.16 2.29 1.87
C GLU A 201 5.84 1.55 2.05
N ILE A 202 5.92 0.28 2.51
CA ILE A 202 4.77 -0.57 2.80
C ILE A 202 4.86 -1.02 4.26
N TYR A 203 3.91 -0.60 5.09
CA TYR A 203 3.94 -0.77 6.54
C TYR A 203 3.26 -2.08 6.95
N LEU A 204 4.06 -3.12 7.21
CA LEU A 204 3.55 -4.46 7.55
C LEU A 204 3.19 -4.60 9.03
N SER A 205 3.70 -3.73 9.90
CA SER A 205 3.47 -3.76 11.34
C SER A 205 2.44 -2.71 11.77
N ASP A 206 1.58 -3.08 12.71
CA ASP A 206 0.79 -2.10 13.46
C ASP A 206 1.67 -1.51 14.58
N VAL A 207 2.13 -0.28 14.38
CA VAL A 207 3.02 0.45 15.31
C VAL A 207 2.42 0.64 16.71
N ARG A 208 1.10 0.49 16.85
CA ARG A 208 0.42 0.58 18.15
C ARG A 208 0.54 -0.70 18.97
N ARG A 209 0.94 -1.81 18.34
CA ARG A 209 0.98 -3.15 18.94
C ARG A 209 2.38 -3.74 19.00
N ALA A 210 3.25 -3.37 18.09
CA ALA A 210 4.60 -3.87 17.99
C ALA A 210 5.59 -2.86 18.59
N ALA A 211 6.58 -3.33 19.33
CA ALA A 211 7.69 -2.50 19.76
C ALA A 211 8.55 -2.07 18.56
N PRO A 212 9.15 -0.85 18.58
CA PRO A 212 9.81 -0.25 17.41
C PRO A 212 10.88 -1.14 16.75
N GLU A 213 11.65 -1.86 17.53
CA GLU A 213 12.70 -2.78 17.04
C GLU A 213 12.16 -3.98 16.25
N LYS A 214 10.84 -4.19 16.28
CA LYS A 214 10.13 -5.27 15.55
C LYS A 214 9.27 -4.76 14.39
N TRP A 215 9.26 -3.45 14.16
CA TRP A 215 8.50 -2.91 13.02
C TRP A 215 9.07 -3.46 11.72
N LYS A 216 8.19 -3.68 10.77
CA LYS A 216 8.52 -4.22 9.45
C LYS A 216 7.98 -3.28 8.38
N THR A 217 8.89 -2.76 7.59
CA THR A 217 8.58 -1.90 6.44
C THR A 217 9.23 -2.49 5.20
N ILE A 218 8.49 -2.62 4.11
CA ILE A 218 9.13 -2.88 2.82
C ILE A 218 9.56 -1.53 2.27
N VAL A 219 10.84 -1.39 2.07
CA VAL A 219 11.45 -0.25 1.38
C VAL A 219 11.57 -0.60 -0.10
N ARG A 220 11.03 0.24 -0.96
CA ARG A 220 10.94 0.02 -2.39
C ARG A 220 11.35 1.27 -3.16
N GLN A 221 12.08 1.09 -4.26
CA GLN A 221 12.47 2.18 -5.16
C GLN A 221 12.29 1.73 -6.61
N PRO A 222 11.46 2.43 -7.39
CA PRO A 222 11.36 2.20 -8.82
C PRO A 222 12.69 2.48 -9.55
N MET A 223 12.93 1.71 -10.61
CA MET A 223 14.17 1.77 -11.38
C MET A 223 13.91 1.57 -12.89
N SER A 224 14.76 2.22 -13.70
CA SER A 224 14.71 2.10 -15.17
C SER A 224 15.50 0.91 -15.66
#